data_4b08a3a4409fedbbd472cbeee5f2d68b
#
_entry.id   4b08a3a4409fedbbd472cbeee5f2d68b
#
_cell.length_a   1.000
_cell.length_b   1.000
_cell.length_c   1.000
_cell.angle_alpha   90.00
_cell.angle_beta   90.00
_cell.angle_gamma   90.00
#
_symmetry.space_group_name_H-M   'P 1'
#
loop_
_entity.id
_entity.type
_entity.pdbx_description
1 polymer ?
#
loop_
_entity_poly.entity_id
_entity_poly.type
_entity_poly.pdbx_seq_one_letter_code
_entity_poly.pdbx_strand_id
1 'polypeptide(L)'
;VVKYWAVVDDLAANPTKSLNLLDPVARDQARAQMQTLLGTYAAKGLTQTGTSSLTDVQATTDDGKSFAVSACVDVSGVDLVNEQGVSQVNPDRPEQQSFSYTVVKADGGFFVTRDSLKGSSC
;
A
#
# COMPACT_ATOMS: atom_id res chain seq x y z
N VAL A 1 -2.50 -8.26 -4.28
CA VAL A 1 -2.71 -7.12 -3.36
C VAL A 1 -2.01 -7.35 -2.03
N VAL A 2 -2.06 -8.56 -1.48
CA VAL A 2 -1.35 -8.88 -0.22
C VAL A 2 0.16 -8.70 -0.37
N LYS A 3 0.75 -9.21 -1.47
CA LYS A 3 2.18 -8.99 -1.76
C LYS A 3 2.52 -7.52 -1.97
N TYR A 4 1.64 -6.79 -2.61
CA TYR A 4 1.79 -5.34 -2.82
C TYR A 4 1.93 -4.63 -1.48
N TRP A 5 1.01 -4.86 -0.55
CA TRP A 5 1.07 -4.24 0.77
C TRP A 5 2.27 -4.70 1.60
N ALA A 6 2.67 -5.97 1.47
CA ALA A 6 3.88 -6.46 2.14
C ALA A 6 5.13 -5.71 1.69
N VAL A 7 5.25 -5.42 0.39
CA VAL A 7 6.36 -4.63 -0.16
C VAL A 7 6.28 -3.17 0.31
N VAL A 8 5.09 -2.57 0.29
CA VAL A 8 4.89 -1.20 0.76
C VAL A 8 5.27 -1.06 2.24
N ASP A 9 4.80 -1.96 3.08
CA ASP A 9 5.14 -1.96 4.51
C ASP A 9 6.64 -2.10 4.74
N ASP A 10 7.29 -3.01 4.00
CA ASP A 10 8.74 -3.23 4.10
C ASP A 10 9.52 -1.98 3.70
N LEU A 11 9.16 -1.34 2.59
CA LEU A 11 9.84 -0.13 2.12
C LEU A 11 9.61 1.06 3.05
N ALA A 12 8.42 1.18 3.63
CA ALA A 12 8.12 2.23 4.60
C ALA A 12 8.89 2.03 5.92
N ALA A 13 9.13 0.78 6.30
CA ALA A 13 9.92 0.44 7.48
C ALA A 13 11.43 0.55 7.24
N ASN A 14 11.86 0.51 5.99
CA ASN A 14 13.29 0.51 5.60
C ASN A 14 13.53 1.55 4.50
N PRO A 15 13.54 2.86 4.83
CA PRO A 15 13.55 3.93 3.84
C PRO A 15 14.83 3.99 2.98
N THR A 16 15.87 3.23 3.32
CA THR A 16 17.09 3.15 2.51
C THR A 16 17.03 2.09 1.40
N LYS A 17 16.01 1.22 1.42
CA LYS A 17 15.83 0.22 0.37
C LYS A 17 15.41 0.87 -0.93
N SER A 18 15.77 0.25 -2.07
CA SER A 18 15.39 0.72 -3.39
C SER A 18 13.89 0.61 -3.64
N LEU A 19 13.28 1.68 -4.17
CA LEU A 19 11.89 1.68 -4.61
C LEU A 19 11.65 0.74 -5.81
N ASN A 20 12.70 0.27 -6.47
CA ASN A 20 12.59 -0.74 -7.53
C ASN A 20 12.01 -2.06 -7.04
N LEU A 21 12.00 -2.30 -5.73
CA LEU A 21 11.31 -3.46 -5.15
C LEU A 21 9.79 -3.43 -5.36
N LEU A 22 9.23 -2.29 -5.75
CA LEU A 22 7.83 -2.19 -6.17
C LEU A 22 7.57 -2.79 -7.56
N ASP A 23 8.58 -2.87 -8.42
CA ASP A 23 8.41 -3.27 -9.82
C ASP A 23 7.75 -4.64 -10.01
N PRO A 24 8.03 -5.67 -9.18
CA PRO A 24 7.36 -6.97 -9.30
C PRO A 24 5.89 -6.98 -8.88
N VAL A 25 5.40 -5.95 -8.20
CA VAL A 25 4.04 -5.95 -7.62
C VAL A 25 3.18 -4.77 -8.05
N ALA A 26 3.77 -3.73 -8.64
CA ALA A 26 3.04 -2.50 -9.00
C ALA A 26 3.53 -1.92 -10.32
N ARG A 27 2.59 -1.35 -11.07
CA ARG A 27 2.83 -0.62 -12.32
C ARG A 27 1.90 0.59 -12.40
N ASP A 28 2.15 1.46 -13.35
CA ASP A 28 1.29 2.60 -13.72
C ASP A 28 0.97 3.50 -12.50
N GLN A 29 -0.28 3.85 -12.30
CA GLN A 29 -0.69 4.78 -11.25
C GLN A 29 -0.31 4.28 -9.84
N ALA A 30 -0.49 2.99 -9.58
CA ALA A 30 -0.18 2.43 -8.25
C ALA A 30 1.32 2.55 -7.95
N ARG A 31 2.18 2.25 -8.92
CA ARG A 31 3.63 2.40 -8.79
C ARG A 31 4.03 3.85 -8.53
N ALA A 32 3.47 4.78 -9.31
CA ALA A 32 3.75 6.21 -9.18
C ALA A 32 3.27 6.77 -7.83
N GLN A 33 2.08 6.37 -7.39
CA GLN A 33 1.52 6.78 -6.10
C GLN A 33 2.41 6.35 -4.94
N MET A 34 2.86 5.10 -4.94
CA MET A 34 3.71 4.58 -3.87
C MET A 34 5.11 5.19 -3.90
N GLN A 35 5.66 5.44 -5.08
CA GLN A 35 6.93 6.15 -5.20
C GLN A 35 6.85 7.54 -4.57
N THR A 36 5.78 8.28 -4.83
CA THR A 36 5.56 9.61 -4.25
C THR A 36 5.38 9.54 -2.73
N LEU A 37 4.55 8.61 -2.25
CA LEU A 37 4.29 8.45 -0.83
C LEU A 37 5.55 8.08 -0.05
N LEU A 38 6.25 7.05 -0.50
CA LEU A 38 7.46 6.56 0.16
C LEU A 38 8.61 7.57 0.06
N GLY A 39 8.70 8.27 -1.07
CA GLY A 39 9.66 9.36 -1.23
C GLY A 39 9.39 10.53 -0.27
N THR A 40 8.12 10.84 -0.02
CA THR A 40 7.72 11.86 0.95
C THR A 40 8.10 11.43 2.37
N TYR A 41 7.88 10.18 2.73
CA TYR A 41 8.30 9.66 4.04
C TYR A 41 9.81 9.78 4.23
N ALA A 42 10.58 9.36 3.24
CA ALA A 42 12.04 9.47 3.29
C ALA A 42 12.51 10.92 3.44
N ALA A 43 11.92 11.84 2.67
CA ALA A 43 12.27 13.26 2.74
C ALA A 43 11.95 13.89 4.10
N LYS A 44 10.92 13.40 4.79
CA LYS A 44 10.53 13.88 6.12
C LYS A 44 11.21 13.12 7.27
N GLY A 45 12.05 12.14 6.96
CA GLY A 45 12.69 11.30 7.97
C GLY A 45 11.70 10.38 8.70
N LEU A 46 10.63 9.96 8.05
CA LEU A 46 9.62 9.09 8.64
C LEU A 46 9.92 7.62 8.39
N THR A 47 9.69 6.80 9.39
CA THR A 47 9.82 5.34 9.32
C THR A 47 8.53 4.71 9.83
N GLN A 48 8.03 3.71 9.12
CA GLN A 48 6.86 2.96 9.55
C GLN A 48 7.27 1.90 10.57
N THR A 49 6.48 1.76 11.63
CA THR A 49 6.50 0.62 12.54
C THR A 49 5.16 -0.12 12.44
N GLY A 50 5.21 -1.44 12.64
CA GLY A 50 4.04 -2.28 12.46
C GLY A 50 3.71 -2.53 10.99
N THR A 51 2.69 -3.33 10.75
CA THR A 51 2.26 -3.72 9.41
C THR A 51 0.75 -3.54 9.23
N SER A 52 0.34 -3.32 7.97
CA SER A 52 -1.06 -3.29 7.59
C SER A 52 -1.62 -4.71 7.50
N SER A 53 -2.90 -4.86 7.81
CA SER A 53 -3.63 -6.11 7.67
C SER A 53 -4.76 -5.94 6.67
N LEU A 54 -4.93 -6.93 5.79
CA LEU A 54 -5.99 -6.92 4.80
C LEU A 54 -7.07 -7.92 5.17
N THR A 55 -8.33 -7.49 5.10
CA THR A 55 -9.52 -8.33 5.30
C THR A 55 -10.52 -8.08 4.19
N ASP A 56 -11.48 -8.99 4.04
CA ASP A 56 -12.57 -8.86 3.07
C ASP A 56 -12.06 -8.60 1.64
N VAL A 57 -10.98 -9.27 1.26
CA VAL A 57 -10.41 -9.15 -0.07
C VAL A 57 -11.31 -9.89 -1.07
N GLN A 58 -11.87 -9.14 -2.02
CA GLN A 58 -12.74 -9.68 -3.06
C GLN A 58 -12.24 -9.25 -4.43
N ALA A 59 -12.24 -10.18 -5.37
CA ALA A 59 -11.78 -9.93 -6.72
C ALA A 59 -12.83 -10.42 -7.72
N THR A 60 -13.08 -9.61 -8.76
CA THR A 60 -13.94 -9.96 -9.90
C THR A 60 -13.18 -9.74 -11.19
N THR A 61 -13.50 -10.56 -12.21
CA THR A 61 -12.90 -10.45 -13.53
C THR A 61 -13.88 -10.88 -14.59
N ASP A 62 -13.81 -10.23 -15.77
CA ASP A 62 -14.59 -10.62 -16.95
C ASP A 62 -13.74 -11.42 -17.95
N ASP A 63 -12.43 -11.23 -17.95
CA ASP A 63 -11.52 -11.79 -18.97
C ASP A 63 -10.40 -12.66 -18.39
N GLY A 64 -10.27 -12.77 -17.09
CA GLY A 64 -9.19 -13.49 -16.42
C GLY A 64 -7.82 -12.80 -16.51
N LYS A 65 -7.75 -11.58 -17.03
CA LYS A 65 -6.50 -10.83 -17.22
C LYS A 65 -6.48 -9.54 -16.40
N SER A 66 -7.62 -8.89 -16.24
CA SER A 66 -7.77 -7.68 -15.43
C SER A 66 -8.80 -7.96 -14.34
N PHE A 67 -8.49 -7.57 -13.12
CA PHE A 67 -9.28 -7.85 -11.94
C PHE A 67 -9.61 -6.55 -11.21
N ALA A 68 -10.88 -6.40 -10.84
CA ALA A 68 -11.29 -5.38 -9.89
C ALA A 68 -11.24 -6.00 -8.50
N VAL A 69 -10.44 -5.41 -7.61
CA VAL A 69 -10.23 -5.94 -6.26
C VAL A 69 -10.65 -4.89 -5.24
N SER A 70 -11.40 -5.32 -4.24
CA SER A 70 -11.70 -4.50 -3.07
C SER A 70 -11.11 -5.15 -1.82
N ALA A 71 -10.69 -4.33 -0.88
CA ALA A 71 -10.13 -4.81 0.38
C ALA A 71 -10.37 -3.79 1.49
N CYS A 72 -10.50 -4.30 2.71
CA CYS A 72 -10.42 -3.52 3.91
C CYS A 72 -8.98 -3.57 4.42
N VAL A 73 -8.35 -2.42 4.59
CA VAL A 73 -6.99 -2.32 5.10
C VAL A 73 -7.05 -1.80 6.53
N ASP A 74 -6.60 -2.61 7.48
CA ASP A 74 -6.51 -2.23 8.88
C ASP A 74 -5.10 -1.69 9.15
N VAL A 75 -5.02 -0.43 9.53
CA VAL A 75 -3.77 0.26 9.82
C VAL A 75 -3.61 0.59 11.31
N SER A 76 -4.45 -0.01 12.18
CA SER A 76 -4.40 0.24 13.62
C SER A 76 -3.05 -0.09 14.24
N GLY A 77 -2.34 -1.08 13.69
CA GLY A 77 -1.00 -1.47 14.13
C GLY A 77 0.13 -0.68 13.47
N VAL A 78 -0.19 0.25 12.57
CA VAL A 78 0.80 1.02 11.81
C VAL A 78 1.03 2.37 12.46
N ASP A 79 2.29 2.71 12.69
CA ASP A 79 2.70 4.04 13.13
C ASP A 79 3.77 4.59 12.17
N LEU A 80 3.83 5.89 12.03
CA LEU A 80 4.89 6.61 11.32
C LEU A 80 5.59 7.49 12.35
N VAL A 81 6.87 7.24 12.56
CA VAL A 81 7.65 7.96 13.55
C VAL A 81 8.74 8.78 12.86
N ASN A 82 9.05 9.93 13.43
CA ASN A 82 10.17 10.77 12.98
C ASN A 82 11.51 10.25 13.52
N GLU A 83 12.59 10.95 13.23
CA GLU A 83 13.94 10.57 13.67
C GLU A 83 14.09 10.55 15.20
N GLN A 84 13.24 11.25 15.94
CA GLN A 84 13.21 11.26 17.40
C GLN A 84 12.30 10.16 17.97
N GLY A 85 11.70 9.33 17.12
CA GLY A 85 10.79 8.26 17.54
C GLY A 85 9.38 8.74 17.91
N VAL A 86 9.03 9.99 17.54
CA VAL A 86 7.71 10.56 17.85
C VAL A 86 6.74 10.28 16.73
N SER A 87 5.54 9.80 17.08
CA SER A 87 4.47 9.50 16.12
C SER A 87 4.04 10.75 15.36
N GLN A 88 3.93 10.60 14.04
CA GLN A 88 3.45 11.65 13.12
C GLN A 88 2.08 11.30 12.56
N VAL A 89 1.44 10.25 13.04
CA VAL A 89 0.10 9.86 12.62
C VAL A 89 -0.94 10.77 13.26
N ASN A 90 -1.90 11.23 12.45
CA ASN A 90 -3.04 11.98 12.97
C ASN A 90 -3.84 11.08 13.95
N PRO A 91 -4.08 11.50 15.20
CA PRO A 91 -4.85 10.70 16.16
C PRO A 91 -6.26 10.36 15.70
N ASP A 92 -6.82 11.17 14.79
CA ASP A 92 -8.16 10.94 14.23
C ASP A 92 -8.15 10.07 12.99
N ARG A 93 -6.98 9.51 12.60
CA ARG A 93 -6.88 8.61 11.45
C ARG A 93 -7.79 7.40 11.65
N PRO A 94 -8.63 7.05 10.67
CA PRO A 94 -9.42 5.82 10.74
C PRO A 94 -8.51 4.58 10.83
N GLU A 95 -8.87 3.64 11.69
CA GLU A 95 -8.13 2.39 11.86
C GLU A 95 -8.33 1.46 10.66
N GLN A 96 -9.49 1.54 10.02
CA GLN A 96 -9.83 0.73 8.86
C GLN A 96 -10.15 1.63 7.68
N GLN A 97 -9.65 1.24 6.51
CA GLN A 97 -9.83 1.99 5.28
C GLN A 97 -10.24 1.04 4.17
N SER A 98 -11.22 1.46 3.38
CA SER A 98 -11.71 0.73 2.22
C SER A 98 -10.95 1.16 0.98
N PHE A 99 -10.37 0.20 0.26
CA PHE A 99 -9.59 0.43 -0.96
C PHE A 99 -10.16 -0.34 -2.14
N SER A 100 -9.99 0.23 -3.32
CA SER A 100 -10.20 -0.46 -4.59
C SER A 100 -8.91 -0.48 -5.39
N TYR A 101 -8.66 -1.61 -6.04
CA TYR A 101 -7.47 -1.83 -6.86
C TYR A 101 -7.87 -2.36 -8.23
N THR A 102 -7.07 -2.04 -9.24
CA THR A 102 -7.03 -2.80 -10.48
C THR A 102 -5.76 -3.64 -10.48
N VAL A 103 -5.91 -4.93 -10.72
CA VAL A 103 -4.80 -5.89 -10.79
C VAL A 103 -4.78 -6.50 -12.18
N VAL A 104 -3.61 -6.52 -12.80
CA VAL A 104 -3.43 -7.05 -14.15
C VAL A 104 -2.50 -8.24 -14.11
N LYS A 105 -2.89 -9.31 -14.78
CA LYS A 105 -2.04 -10.48 -15.00
C LYS A 105 -1.20 -10.24 -16.25
N ALA A 106 0.12 -10.24 -16.12
CA ALA A 106 1.06 -10.00 -17.21
C ALA A 106 2.43 -10.59 -16.86
N ASP A 107 3.19 -10.99 -17.87
CA ASP A 107 4.60 -11.42 -17.70
C ASP A 107 4.81 -12.46 -16.60
N GLY A 108 3.83 -13.37 -16.45
CA GLY A 108 3.88 -14.44 -15.45
C GLY A 108 3.56 -14.03 -14.03
N GLY A 109 3.08 -12.80 -13.81
CA GLY A 109 2.76 -12.28 -12.48
C GLY A 109 1.49 -11.46 -12.45
N PHE A 110 1.19 -10.92 -11.26
CA PHE A 110 0.07 -10.02 -11.03
C PHE A 110 0.61 -8.69 -10.54
N PHE A 111 0.12 -7.60 -11.13
CA PHE A 111 0.58 -6.25 -10.83
C PHE A 111 -0.60 -5.37 -10.45
N VAL A 112 -0.50 -4.66 -9.34
CA VAL A 112 -1.44 -3.60 -8.99
C VAL A 112 -1.13 -2.41 -9.90
N THR A 113 -2.09 -2.01 -10.72
CA THR A 113 -1.91 -0.88 -11.64
C THR A 113 -2.65 0.37 -11.19
N ARG A 114 -3.71 0.19 -10.38
CA ARG A 114 -4.45 1.29 -9.74
C ARG A 114 -4.69 1.00 -8.28
N ASP A 115 -4.60 2.04 -7.48
CA ASP A 115 -4.78 2.01 -6.03
C ASP A 115 -5.59 3.24 -5.64
N SER A 116 -6.79 3.04 -5.11
CA SER A 116 -7.70 4.13 -4.76
C SER A 116 -8.30 3.92 -3.37
N LEU A 117 -8.13 4.92 -2.51
CA LEU A 117 -8.84 4.98 -1.24
C LEU A 117 -10.31 5.33 -1.50
N LYS A 118 -11.24 4.50 -0.99
CA LYS A 118 -12.68 4.69 -1.21
C LYS A 118 -13.41 5.23 0.00
N GLY A 119 -12.92 4.98 1.19
CA GLY A 119 -13.59 5.45 2.39
C GLY A 119 -12.82 5.12 3.67
N SER A 120 -13.37 5.61 4.77
CA SER A 120 -12.79 5.49 6.10
C SER A 120 -13.41 4.37 6.93
N SER A 121 -14.25 3.55 6.32
CA SER A 121 -14.89 2.41 6.99
C SER A 121 -15.10 1.26 6.02
N CYS A 122 -15.10 0.07 6.53
CA CYS A 122 -15.40 -1.16 5.82
C CYS A 122 -16.83 -1.66 6.21
#